data_28869547ddfe156e0c3169e894210d59
#
_entry.id   28869547ddfe156e0c3169e894210d59
#
_cell.length_a   1.000
_cell.length_b   1.000
_cell.length_c   1.000
_cell.angle_alpha   90.00
_cell.angle_beta   90.00
_cell.angle_gamma   90.00
#
_symmetry.space_group_name_H-M   'P 1'
#
loop_
_entity.id
_entity.type
_entity.pdbx_description
1 polymer ?
#
loop_
_entity_poly.entity_id
_entity_poly.type
_entity_poly.pdbx_seq_one_letter_code
_entity_poly.pdbx_strand_id
1 'polypeptide(L)'
;MKTVISTLFAMLVAAGLQAKTLVVYYSYTNNVERIVNELRTKIDADVLEIEPAQKGLDYAANNYAIGSEQIAAIRNNPDDAASYPAIDPVNVNLSEYDCIIVGAPLWWSNMAAPLQSFLFQYGKDMAGKKIGLIVSSASSGISGVESDAKRLIPDGEFLSPSLWIRSSQTSNAGTMLDNWLKEINYDSLTSGIGQITTDVNQKYSVYTLSGVQLLVDAMSIAGLPTGIYIINGKKVYLNN
;
A
#
# COMPACT_ATOMS: atom_id res chain seq x y z
N MET A 1 -40.02 39.18 -27.60
CA MET A 1 -39.59 37.78 -27.48
C MET A 1 -38.37 37.73 -26.50
N LYS A 2 -38.57 37.23 -25.29
CA LYS A 2 -37.49 37.07 -24.33
C LYS A 2 -37.02 35.64 -24.41
N THR A 3 -35.79 35.46 -24.89
CA THR A 3 -35.14 34.15 -24.99
C THR A 3 -34.65 33.72 -23.59
N VAL A 4 -35.26 32.72 -23.02
CA VAL A 4 -34.82 32.09 -21.77
C VAL A 4 -33.72 31.09 -22.14
N ILE A 5 -32.47 31.41 -21.83
CA ILE A 5 -31.36 30.50 -21.92
C ILE A 5 -31.39 29.62 -20.68
N SER A 6 -31.86 28.38 -20.85
CA SER A 6 -31.83 27.36 -19.81
C SER A 6 -30.42 26.78 -19.74
N THR A 7 -29.64 27.20 -18.74
CA THR A 7 -28.32 26.65 -18.46
C THR A 7 -28.52 25.33 -17.75
N LEU A 8 -28.32 24.23 -18.46
CA LEU A 8 -28.32 22.88 -17.90
C LEU A 8 -27.04 22.71 -17.05
N PHE A 9 -27.19 22.84 -15.74
CA PHE A 9 -26.11 22.62 -14.79
C PHE A 9 -25.94 21.11 -14.62
N ALA A 10 -24.95 20.53 -15.28
CA ALA A 10 -24.57 19.14 -15.07
C ALA A 10 -23.94 19.05 -13.65
N MET A 11 -24.69 18.53 -12.69
CA MET A 11 -24.14 18.12 -11.40
C MET A 11 -23.16 16.96 -11.64
N LEU A 12 -21.86 17.27 -11.70
CA LEU A 12 -20.83 16.28 -11.58
C LEU A 12 -20.80 15.84 -10.11
N VAL A 13 -21.48 14.75 -9.79
CA VAL A 13 -21.32 14.08 -8.49
C VAL A 13 -19.88 13.55 -8.49
N ALA A 14 -18.96 14.29 -7.91
CA ALA A 14 -17.66 13.75 -7.55
C ALA A 14 -17.91 12.73 -6.43
N ALA A 15 -18.18 11.48 -6.82
CA ALA A 15 -18.01 10.35 -5.91
C ALA A 15 -16.55 10.45 -5.43
N GLY A 16 -16.33 10.80 -4.17
CA GLY A 16 -15.00 10.82 -3.61
C GLY A 16 -14.41 9.43 -3.82
N LEU A 17 -13.44 9.33 -4.72
CA LEU A 17 -12.66 8.10 -4.90
C LEU A 17 -11.97 7.85 -3.56
N GLN A 18 -12.51 6.91 -2.79
CA GLN A 18 -11.82 6.39 -1.62
C GLN A 18 -10.59 5.66 -2.14
N ALA A 19 -9.43 5.96 -1.59
CA ALA A 19 -8.20 5.31 -2.00
C ALA A 19 -8.32 3.80 -1.75
N LYS A 20 -8.11 3.00 -2.80
CA LYS A 20 -8.27 1.55 -2.74
C LYS A 20 -6.98 0.91 -2.26
N THR A 21 -7.08 -0.04 -1.35
CA THR A 21 -5.93 -0.77 -0.78
C THR A 21 -5.91 -2.20 -1.28
N LEU A 22 -4.71 -2.68 -1.66
CA LEU A 22 -4.41 -4.08 -1.89
C LEU A 22 -3.47 -4.59 -0.80
N VAL A 23 -3.78 -5.74 -0.22
CA VAL A 23 -2.83 -6.51 0.60
C VAL A 23 -2.31 -7.66 -0.25
N VAL A 24 -1.01 -7.66 -0.57
CA VAL A 24 -0.35 -8.76 -1.25
C VAL A 24 0.58 -9.48 -0.28
N TYR A 25 0.50 -10.79 -0.19
CA TYR A 25 1.29 -11.54 0.79
C TYR A 25 1.66 -12.94 0.30
N TYR A 26 2.66 -13.51 0.96
CA TYR A 26 2.99 -14.93 0.92
C TYR A 26 3.06 -15.48 2.34
N SER A 27 2.61 -16.72 2.54
CA SER A 27 2.67 -17.36 3.86
C SER A 27 2.94 -18.85 3.75
N TYR A 28 4.09 -19.34 4.29
CA TYR A 28 4.39 -20.77 4.34
C TYR A 28 3.91 -21.44 5.64
N THR A 29 4.09 -20.76 6.78
CA THR A 29 3.75 -21.29 8.12
C THR A 29 2.47 -20.67 8.69
N ASN A 30 1.63 -20.08 7.86
CA ASN A 30 0.38 -19.41 8.17
C ASN A 30 0.51 -18.22 9.15
N ASN A 31 1.74 -17.78 9.50
CA ASN A 31 1.91 -16.63 10.38
C ASN A 31 1.51 -15.31 9.69
N VAL A 32 1.97 -15.10 8.45
CA VAL A 32 1.60 -13.89 7.68
C VAL A 32 0.12 -13.93 7.33
N GLU A 33 -0.41 -15.09 6.93
CA GLU A 33 -1.85 -15.27 6.66
C GLU A 33 -2.71 -14.87 7.86
N ARG A 34 -2.37 -15.32 9.08
CA ARG A 34 -3.09 -14.92 10.31
C ARG A 34 -3.04 -13.43 10.54
N ILE A 35 -1.88 -12.80 10.31
CA ILE A 35 -1.72 -11.34 10.43
C ILE A 35 -2.58 -10.62 9.40
N VAL A 36 -2.60 -11.08 8.15
CA VAL A 36 -3.42 -10.51 7.08
C VAL A 36 -4.92 -10.70 7.35
N ASN A 37 -5.33 -11.87 7.85
CA ASN A 37 -6.71 -12.10 8.24
C ASN A 37 -7.16 -11.17 9.37
N GLU A 38 -6.29 -10.88 10.33
CA GLU A 38 -6.56 -9.89 11.38
C GLU A 38 -6.61 -8.47 10.81
N LEU A 39 -5.71 -8.12 9.88
CA LEU A 39 -5.71 -6.81 9.21
C LEU A 39 -7.02 -6.54 8.46
N ARG A 40 -7.57 -7.54 7.77
CA ARG A 40 -8.86 -7.46 7.05
C ARG A 40 -10.06 -7.13 7.95
N THR A 41 -9.96 -7.38 9.22
CA THR A 41 -11.01 -6.97 10.18
C THR A 41 -10.97 -5.48 10.51
N LYS A 42 -9.87 -4.79 10.15
CA LYS A 42 -9.58 -3.40 10.53
C LYS A 42 -9.63 -2.42 9.38
N ILE A 43 -9.36 -2.90 8.16
CA ILE A 43 -9.34 -2.08 6.95
C ILE A 43 -10.12 -2.74 5.82
N ASP A 44 -10.71 -1.93 4.95
CA ASP A 44 -11.28 -2.40 3.69
C ASP A 44 -10.16 -2.50 2.65
N ALA A 45 -9.85 -3.74 2.23
CA ALA A 45 -8.78 -4.01 1.28
C ALA A 45 -9.05 -5.29 0.48
N ASP A 46 -8.70 -5.26 -0.79
CA ASP A 46 -8.57 -6.50 -1.58
C ASP A 46 -7.34 -7.27 -1.11
N VAL A 47 -7.38 -8.60 -1.22
CA VAL A 47 -6.30 -9.46 -0.77
C VAL A 47 -5.86 -10.40 -1.87
N LEU A 48 -4.54 -10.48 -2.06
CA LEU A 48 -3.88 -11.35 -3.02
C LEU A 48 -2.82 -12.18 -2.31
N GLU A 49 -3.02 -13.49 -2.24
CA GLU A 49 -1.99 -14.42 -1.80
C GLU A 49 -1.14 -14.87 -2.98
N ILE A 50 0.17 -14.87 -2.77
CA ILE A 50 1.13 -15.36 -3.77
C ILE A 50 1.42 -16.82 -3.51
N GLU A 51 1.25 -17.65 -4.53
CA GLU A 51 1.45 -19.07 -4.46
C GLU A 51 2.60 -19.51 -5.38
N PRO A 52 3.52 -20.38 -4.92
CA PRO A 52 4.47 -21.05 -5.80
C PRO A 52 3.75 -21.83 -6.91
N ALA A 53 4.22 -21.73 -8.15
CA ALA A 53 3.64 -22.49 -9.27
C ALA A 53 3.81 -24.00 -9.08
N GLN A 54 4.94 -24.42 -8.50
CA GLN A 54 5.14 -25.81 -8.12
C GLN A 54 4.41 -26.08 -6.79
N LYS A 55 3.34 -26.86 -6.86
CA LYS A 55 2.57 -27.24 -5.67
C LYS A 55 3.23 -28.37 -4.87
N GLY A 56 2.93 -28.40 -3.56
CA GLY A 56 3.44 -29.45 -2.66
C GLY A 56 4.92 -29.32 -2.30
N LEU A 57 5.52 -28.14 -2.50
CA LEU A 57 6.88 -27.89 -2.03
C LEU A 57 6.92 -27.92 -0.50
N ASP A 58 7.75 -28.81 0.03
CA ASP A 58 8.06 -28.83 1.45
C ASP A 58 9.33 -28.00 1.72
N TYR A 59 9.12 -26.74 2.02
CA TYR A 59 10.23 -25.83 2.35
C TYR A 59 10.95 -26.19 3.65
N ALA A 60 10.36 -27.04 4.52
CA ALA A 60 11.02 -27.51 5.74
C ALA A 60 11.93 -28.72 5.49
N ALA A 61 11.71 -29.44 4.37
CA ALA A 61 12.52 -30.61 4.01
C ALA A 61 14.01 -30.27 3.84
N ASN A 62 14.87 -31.23 4.13
CA ASN A 62 16.32 -31.15 3.95
C ASN A 62 16.93 -29.87 4.57
N ASN A 63 16.50 -29.54 5.80
CA ASN A 63 16.98 -28.35 6.50
C ASN A 63 16.73 -27.06 5.71
N TYR A 64 15.53 -26.94 5.15
CA TYR A 64 15.08 -25.74 4.38
C TYR A 64 15.88 -25.49 3.09
N ALA A 65 16.40 -26.54 2.45
CA ALA A 65 17.29 -26.44 1.29
C ALA A 65 16.66 -25.65 0.14
N ILE A 66 15.40 -25.92 -0.22
CA ILE A 66 14.71 -25.26 -1.34
C ILE A 66 14.69 -23.73 -1.15
N GLY A 67 14.24 -23.27 -0.01
CA GLY A 67 14.16 -21.82 0.27
C GLY A 67 15.55 -21.17 0.33
N SER A 68 16.54 -21.88 0.91
CA SER A 68 17.93 -21.42 0.97
C SER A 68 18.54 -21.23 -0.43
N GLU A 69 18.34 -22.19 -1.32
CA GLU A 69 18.81 -22.17 -2.70
C GLU A 69 18.15 -21.04 -3.50
N GLN A 70 16.83 -20.85 -3.36
CA GLN A 70 16.11 -19.76 -4.01
C GLN A 70 16.60 -18.38 -3.55
N ILE A 71 16.79 -18.18 -2.25
CA ILE A 71 17.34 -16.92 -1.73
C ILE A 71 18.78 -16.72 -2.21
N ALA A 72 19.61 -17.75 -2.25
CA ALA A 72 20.97 -17.67 -2.77
C ALA A 72 21.00 -17.30 -4.27
N ALA A 73 20.12 -17.89 -5.08
CA ALA A 73 20.01 -17.57 -6.50
C ALA A 73 19.66 -16.08 -6.71
N ILE A 74 18.65 -15.57 -6.02
CA ILE A 74 18.25 -14.16 -6.10
C ILE A 74 19.39 -13.23 -5.65
N ARG A 75 20.07 -13.54 -4.54
CA ARG A 75 21.20 -12.74 -4.06
C ARG A 75 22.35 -12.65 -5.05
N ASN A 76 22.65 -13.76 -5.73
CA ASN A 76 23.75 -13.84 -6.67
C ASN A 76 23.45 -13.13 -7.99
N ASN A 77 22.20 -13.15 -8.45
CA ASN A 77 21.79 -12.54 -9.72
C ASN A 77 20.41 -11.87 -9.55
N PRO A 78 20.33 -10.74 -8.84
CA PRO A 78 19.06 -10.11 -8.48
C PRO A 78 18.29 -9.50 -9.67
N ASP A 79 18.97 -9.26 -10.79
CA ASP A 79 18.39 -8.69 -12.01
C ASP A 79 18.01 -9.74 -13.05
N ASP A 80 18.34 -11.03 -12.80
CA ASP A 80 18.01 -12.14 -13.70
C ASP A 80 16.70 -12.80 -13.30
N ALA A 81 15.70 -12.76 -14.19
CA ALA A 81 14.40 -13.39 -13.98
C ALA A 81 14.50 -14.91 -13.67
N ALA A 82 15.52 -15.59 -14.18
CA ALA A 82 15.74 -17.02 -13.92
C ALA A 82 16.12 -17.31 -12.45
N SER A 83 16.54 -16.30 -11.69
CA SER A 83 16.86 -16.43 -10.26
C SER A 83 15.62 -16.49 -9.37
N TYR A 84 14.46 -16.10 -9.89
CA TYR A 84 13.22 -16.03 -9.14
C TYR A 84 12.37 -17.28 -9.37
N PRO A 85 11.89 -17.95 -8.29
CA PRO A 85 11.03 -19.11 -8.46
C PRO A 85 9.73 -18.74 -9.16
N ALA A 86 9.21 -19.65 -9.99
CA ALA A 86 7.93 -19.46 -10.65
C ALA A 86 6.79 -19.39 -9.61
N ILE A 87 5.86 -18.48 -9.83
CA ILE A 87 4.62 -18.31 -9.06
C ILE A 87 3.42 -18.60 -9.96
N ASP A 88 2.27 -18.86 -9.37
CA ASP A 88 1.02 -18.96 -10.11
C ASP A 88 0.75 -17.65 -10.89
N PRO A 89 0.09 -17.73 -12.05
CA PRO A 89 -0.31 -16.54 -12.78
C PRO A 89 -1.18 -15.62 -11.91
N VAL A 90 -0.79 -14.36 -11.82
CA VAL A 90 -1.51 -13.34 -11.07
C VAL A 90 -2.33 -12.49 -12.04
N ASN A 91 -3.62 -12.34 -11.73
CA ASN A 91 -4.53 -11.46 -12.46
C ASN A 91 -4.96 -10.29 -11.55
N VAL A 92 -4.15 -9.24 -11.49
CA VAL A 92 -4.42 -8.04 -10.70
C VAL A 92 -4.12 -6.80 -11.53
N ASN A 93 -5.04 -5.83 -11.49
CA ASN A 93 -4.80 -4.52 -12.08
C ASN A 93 -4.30 -3.56 -11.00
N LEU A 94 -3.00 -3.42 -10.87
CA LEU A 94 -2.38 -2.57 -9.85
C LEU A 94 -2.73 -1.09 -10.00
N SER A 95 -3.15 -0.63 -11.19
CA SER A 95 -3.54 0.78 -11.38
C SER A 95 -4.78 1.20 -10.59
N GLU A 96 -5.57 0.24 -10.10
CA GLU A 96 -6.77 0.51 -9.29
C GLU A 96 -6.47 0.84 -7.83
N TYR A 97 -5.23 0.63 -7.38
CA TYR A 97 -4.86 0.78 -5.97
C TYR A 97 -3.94 1.97 -5.76
N ASP A 98 -4.19 2.71 -4.69
CA ASP A 98 -3.38 3.84 -4.23
C ASP A 98 -2.41 3.43 -3.11
N CYS A 99 -2.79 2.40 -2.34
CA CYS A 99 -2.01 1.84 -1.25
C CYS A 99 -1.83 0.33 -1.46
N ILE A 100 -0.62 -0.17 -1.28
CA ILE A 100 -0.30 -1.59 -1.33
C ILE A 100 0.41 -1.98 -0.04
N ILE A 101 -0.16 -2.93 0.70
CA ILE A 101 0.45 -3.50 1.90
C ILE A 101 1.07 -4.84 1.54
N VAL A 102 2.39 -4.95 1.72
CA VAL A 102 3.15 -6.18 1.43
C VAL A 102 3.35 -6.96 2.71
N GLY A 103 2.77 -8.15 2.80
CA GLY A 103 2.91 -9.09 3.92
C GLY A 103 3.98 -10.15 3.64
N ALA A 104 5.12 -10.08 4.31
CA ALA A 104 6.30 -10.87 3.99
C ALA A 104 6.78 -11.76 5.16
N PRO A 105 6.99 -13.07 4.96
CA PRO A 105 7.84 -13.84 5.85
C PRO A 105 9.32 -13.54 5.55
N LEU A 106 10.13 -13.56 6.61
CA LEU A 106 11.57 -13.39 6.49
C LEU A 106 12.26 -14.76 6.36
N TRP A 107 13.01 -14.93 5.28
CA TRP A 107 13.85 -16.11 5.01
C TRP A 107 15.32 -15.69 4.86
N TRP A 108 16.20 -16.22 5.70
CA TRP A 108 17.66 -15.91 5.69
C TRP A 108 17.97 -14.42 5.57
N SER A 109 17.29 -13.62 6.41
CA SER A 109 17.38 -12.15 6.42
C SER A 109 16.84 -11.45 5.18
N ASN A 110 16.21 -12.15 4.24
CA ASN A 110 15.57 -11.60 3.05
C ASN A 110 14.05 -11.80 3.08
N MET A 111 13.36 -11.16 2.17
CA MET A 111 11.97 -11.47 1.85
C MET A 111 11.88 -12.89 1.27
N ALA A 112 10.83 -13.65 1.60
CA ALA A 112 10.61 -14.98 1.03
C ALA A 112 10.60 -14.95 -0.51
N ALA A 113 11.28 -15.92 -1.13
CA ALA A 113 11.52 -15.93 -2.57
C ALA A 113 10.26 -15.86 -3.44
N PRO A 114 9.13 -16.55 -3.15
CA PRO A 114 7.92 -16.40 -3.95
C PRO A 114 7.35 -14.98 -3.97
N LEU A 115 7.43 -14.26 -2.85
CA LEU A 115 6.98 -12.87 -2.80
C LEU A 115 7.94 -11.94 -3.54
N GLN A 116 9.25 -12.20 -3.49
CA GLN A 116 10.23 -11.49 -4.32
C GLN A 116 9.94 -11.69 -5.81
N SER A 117 9.51 -12.90 -6.23
CA SER A 117 9.12 -13.17 -7.63
C SER A 117 7.97 -12.29 -8.08
N PHE A 118 6.94 -12.12 -7.25
CA PHE A 118 5.84 -11.22 -7.55
C PHE A 118 6.33 -9.78 -7.69
N LEU A 119 7.10 -9.29 -6.73
CA LEU A 119 7.60 -7.92 -6.77
C LEU A 119 8.59 -7.66 -7.92
N PHE A 120 9.37 -8.66 -8.32
CA PHE A 120 10.23 -8.57 -9.50
C PHE A 120 9.42 -8.36 -10.79
N GLN A 121 8.28 -9.03 -10.92
CA GLN A 121 7.41 -8.96 -12.08
C GLN A 121 6.56 -7.68 -12.10
N TYR A 122 6.03 -7.25 -10.95
CA TYR A 122 4.99 -6.23 -10.84
C TYR A 122 5.40 -4.98 -10.05
N GLY A 123 6.58 -4.96 -9.43
CA GLY A 123 6.97 -3.87 -8.53
C GLY A 123 7.12 -2.52 -9.23
N LYS A 124 7.46 -2.49 -10.52
CA LYS A 124 7.50 -1.25 -11.32
C LYS A 124 6.11 -0.63 -11.51
N ASP A 125 5.06 -1.44 -11.53
CA ASP A 125 3.66 -0.97 -11.65
C ASP A 125 3.15 -0.37 -10.32
N MET A 126 3.97 -0.46 -9.26
CA MET A 126 3.70 0.14 -7.96
C MET A 126 4.32 1.54 -7.79
N ALA A 127 4.92 2.10 -8.84
CA ALA A 127 5.52 3.43 -8.81
C ALA A 127 4.53 4.50 -8.33
N GLY A 128 4.95 5.36 -7.40
CA GLY A 128 4.15 6.45 -6.81
C GLY A 128 3.03 5.99 -5.88
N LYS A 129 2.88 4.69 -5.63
CA LYS A 129 1.87 4.17 -4.67
C LYS A 129 2.42 4.16 -3.25
N LYS A 130 1.54 4.29 -2.26
CA LYS A 130 1.88 4.13 -0.85
C LYS A 130 2.13 2.66 -0.55
N ILE A 131 3.33 2.34 -0.02
CA ILE A 131 3.74 0.96 0.25
C ILE A 131 3.88 0.75 1.75
N GLY A 132 2.98 -0.03 2.34
CA GLY A 132 3.10 -0.53 3.70
C GLY A 132 3.83 -1.87 3.73
N LEU A 133 4.68 -2.12 4.74
CA LEU A 133 5.39 -3.39 4.87
C LEU A 133 5.11 -4.01 6.23
N ILE A 134 4.59 -5.24 6.22
CA ILE A 134 4.38 -6.09 7.39
C ILE A 134 5.29 -7.30 7.26
N VAL A 135 6.16 -7.53 8.23
CA VAL A 135 7.12 -8.63 8.20
C VAL A 135 6.92 -9.56 9.38
N SER A 136 6.82 -10.86 9.11
CA SER A 136 6.84 -11.90 10.13
C SER A 136 8.18 -12.63 10.12
N SER A 137 8.79 -12.76 11.30
CA SER A 137 10.03 -13.52 11.48
C SER A 137 10.06 -14.18 12.85
N ALA A 138 10.95 -15.17 13.05
CA ALA A 138 11.12 -15.79 14.37
C ALA A 138 11.81 -14.84 15.36
N SER A 139 12.99 -14.30 15.01
CA SER A 139 13.80 -13.49 15.91
C SER A 139 14.70 -12.45 15.22
N SER A 140 14.91 -12.57 13.91
CA SER A 140 15.80 -11.69 13.15
C SER A 140 15.14 -10.34 12.88
N GLY A 141 15.92 -9.27 12.87
CA GLY A 141 15.44 -7.95 12.43
C GLY A 141 15.08 -7.94 10.94
N ILE A 142 14.28 -6.96 10.52
CA ILE A 142 13.58 -6.95 9.24
C ILE A 142 14.26 -6.13 8.13
N SER A 143 15.43 -5.53 8.41
CA SER A 143 16.11 -4.61 7.49
C SER A 143 16.43 -5.22 6.11
N GLY A 144 16.70 -6.51 6.04
CA GLY A 144 16.92 -7.17 4.75
C GLY A 144 15.65 -7.28 3.92
N VAL A 145 14.49 -7.53 4.55
CA VAL A 145 13.19 -7.52 3.85
C VAL A 145 12.84 -6.12 3.37
N GLU A 146 13.13 -5.09 4.16
CA GLU A 146 12.97 -3.69 3.75
C GLU A 146 13.86 -3.33 2.56
N SER A 147 15.10 -3.82 2.56
CA SER A 147 16.03 -3.63 1.44
C SER A 147 15.54 -4.32 0.16
N ASP A 148 15.04 -5.55 0.27
CA ASP A 148 14.47 -6.29 -0.85
C ASP A 148 13.23 -5.57 -1.42
N ALA A 149 12.33 -5.10 -0.54
CA ALA A 149 11.15 -4.36 -0.96
C ALA A 149 11.52 -3.08 -1.72
N LYS A 150 12.46 -2.28 -1.20
CA LYS A 150 12.93 -1.05 -1.86
C LYS A 150 13.64 -1.31 -3.19
N ARG A 151 14.41 -2.39 -3.29
CA ARG A 151 15.05 -2.80 -4.54
C ARG A 151 14.02 -3.18 -5.61
N LEU A 152 12.99 -3.92 -5.21
CA LEU A 152 11.98 -4.47 -6.11
C LEU A 152 10.86 -3.47 -6.45
N ILE A 153 10.64 -2.46 -5.61
CA ILE A 153 9.67 -1.36 -5.82
C ILE A 153 10.41 -0.02 -5.73
N PRO A 154 11.30 0.30 -6.70
CA PRO A 154 12.24 1.42 -6.57
C PRO A 154 11.56 2.79 -6.45
N ASP A 155 10.40 2.98 -7.09
CA ASP A 155 9.67 4.25 -7.12
C ASP A 155 8.42 4.22 -6.22
N GLY A 156 8.33 3.27 -5.28
CA GLY A 156 7.27 3.20 -4.29
C GLY A 156 7.47 4.22 -3.15
N GLU A 157 6.38 4.78 -2.66
CA GLU A 157 6.39 5.67 -1.49
C GLU A 157 6.22 4.85 -0.21
N PHE A 158 7.33 4.40 0.37
CA PHE A 158 7.30 3.53 1.56
C PHE A 158 6.80 4.27 2.80
N LEU A 159 5.76 3.70 3.42
CA LEU A 159 5.25 4.13 4.72
C LEU A 159 6.20 3.70 5.84
N SER A 160 6.35 4.52 6.84
CA SER A 160 7.25 4.28 7.97
C SER A 160 6.51 4.47 9.30
N PRO A 161 6.77 3.59 10.25
CA PRO A 161 7.67 2.43 10.21
C PRO A 161 7.07 1.22 9.49
N SER A 162 7.93 0.26 9.08
CA SER A 162 7.49 -1.09 8.75
C SER A 162 7.02 -1.83 10.01
N LEU A 163 5.99 -2.66 9.90
CA LEU A 163 5.51 -3.44 11.04
C LEU A 163 6.26 -4.78 11.14
N TRP A 164 6.89 -5.02 12.27
CA TRP A 164 7.51 -6.30 12.58
C TRP A 164 6.72 -7.07 13.63
N ILE A 165 6.21 -8.25 13.27
CA ILE A 165 5.51 -9.18 14.17
C ILE A 165 6.30 -10.47 14.24
N ARG A 166 6.86 -10.80 15.40
CA ARG A 166 7.51 -12.09 15.61
C ARG A 166 6.48 -13.22 15.57
N SER A 167 6.89 -14.41 15.12
CA SER A 167 6.02 -15.59 15.09
C SER A 167 5.36 -15.89 16.45
N SER A 168 6.08 -15.62 17.55
CA SER A 168 5.56 -15.75 18.92
C SER A 168 4.56 -14.67 19.33
N GLN A 169 4.40 -13.61 18.54
CA GLN A 169 3.53 -12.45 18.81
C GLN A 169 2.28 -12.43 17.92
N THR A 170 2.08 -13.42 17.06
CA THR A 170 0.93 -13.45 16.13
C THR A 170 -0.42 -13.44 16.85
N SER A 171 -0.50 -13.95 18.08
CA SER A 171 -1.71 -13.84 18.91
C SER A 171 -2.03 -12.39 19.35
N ASN A 172 -1.06 -11.49 19.30
CA ASN A 172 -1.21 -10.07 19.63
C ASN A 172 -1.23 -9.17 18.38
N ALA A 173 -1.32 -9.77 17.19
CA ALA A 173 -1.26 -9.05 15.93
C ALA A 173 -2.32 -7.92 15.84
N GLY A 174 -3.51 -8.15 16.36
CA GLY A 174 -4.59 -7.16 16.35
C GLY A 174 -4.20 -5.81 16.97
N THR A 175 -3.66 -5.84 18.19
CA THR A 175 -3.19 -4.61 18.86
C THR A 175 -2.01 -3.96 18.14
N MET A 176 -1.07 -4.78 17.63
CA MET A 176 0.10 -4.28 16.90
C MET A 176 -0.31 -3.60 15.59
N LEU A 177 -1.28 -4.17 14.88
CA LEU A 177 -1.86 -3.60 13.67
C LEU A 177 -2.59 -2.29 13.93
N ASP A 178 -3.41 -2.21 15.00
CA ASP A 178 -4.10 -0.97 15.38
C ASP A 178 -3.12 0.17 15.65
N ASN A 179 -2.03 -0.11 16.33
CA ASN A 179 -0.99 0.87 16.62
C ASN A 179 -0.25 1.28 15.33
N TRP A 180 0.11 0.31 14.49
CA TRP A 180 0.81 0.57 13.24
C TRP A 180 -0.03 1.38 12.25
N LEU A 181 -1.32 1.05 12.07
CA LEU A 181 -2.22 1.79 11.20
C LEU A 181 -2.37 3.26 11.62
N LYS A 182 -2.39 3.53 12.94
CA LYS A 182 -2.36 4.90 13.48
C LYS A 182 -1.02 5.59 13.20
N GLU A 183 0.09 4.90 13.40
CA GLU A 183 1.43 5.45 13.24
C GLU A 183 1.72 5.84 11.79
N ILE A 184 1.26 5.05 10.81
CA ILE A 184 1.37 5.38 9.39
C ILE A 184 0.25 6.32 8.89
N ASN A 185 -0.67 6.77 9.76
CA ASN A 185 -1.83 7.60 9.41
C ASN A 185 -2.71 6.99 8.31
N TYR A 186 -2.97 5.68 8.37
CA TYR A 186 -3.66 4.93 7.33
C TYR A 186 -5.02 5.54 6.94
N ASP A 187 -5.83 5.98 7.90
CA ASP A 187 -7.13 6.59 7.64
C ASP A 187 -7.02 7.85 6.78
N SER A 188 -5.96 8.64 6.95
CA SER A 188 -5.70 9.81 6.12
C SER A 188 -5.30 9.44 4.70
N LEU A 189 -4.58 8.32 4.52
CA LEU A 189 -4.16 7.81 3.21
C LEU A 189 -5.36 7.33 2.39
N THR A 190 -6.34 6.69 3.04
CA THR A 190 -7.48 6.04 2.38
C THR A 190 -8.74 6.89 2.33
N SER A 191 -8.84 7.93 3.15
CA SER A 191 -9.99 8.83 3.15
C SER A 191 -10.13 9.66 1.87
N GLY A 192 -9.19 9.60 0.95
CA GLY A 192 -9.09 10.49 -0.20
C GLY A 192 -8.94 11.97 0.20
N ILE A 193 -8.62 12.22 1.47
CA ILE A 193 -8.40 13.55 2.04
C ILE A 193 -6.91 13.86 1.95
N GLY A 194 -6.50 14.59 0.93
CA GLY A 194 -5.13 15.10 0.78
C GLY A 194 -4.80 16.10 1.88
N GLN A 195 -3.55 16.07 2.37
CA GLN A 195 -2.99 17.23 3.05
C GLN A 195 -2.46 18.21 1.98
N ILE A 196 -2.79 19.48 2.10
CA ILE A 196 -2.15 20.50 1.26
C ILE A 196 -0.94 21.05 1.99
N THR A 197 0.23 20.89 1.38
CA THR A 197 1.35 21.80 1.63
C THR A 197 1.06 23.08 0.86
N THR A 198 0.88 24.20 1.56
CA THR A 198 0.68 25.50 0.93
C THR A 198 1.96 25.92 0.21
N ASP A 199 1.92 25.93 -1.11
CA ASP A 199 2.98 26.52 -1.94
C ASP A 199 2.65 28.01 -2.13
N VAL A 200 3.61 28.87 -1.84
CA VAL A 200 3.45 30.34 -1.92
C VAL A 200 3.20 30.85 -3.35
N ASN A 201 3.41 30.02 -4.35
CA ASN A 201 3.20 30.36 -5.76
C ASN A 201 1.98 29.66 -6.38
N GLN A 202 1.23 28.85 -5.61
CA GLN A 202 0.08 28.13 -6.13
C GLN A 202 -1.22 28.88 -5.88
N LYS A 203 -2.07 28.95 -6.92
CA LYS A 203 -3.44 29.45 -6.80
C LYS A 203 -4.38 28.32 -6.39
N TYR A 204 -5.34 28.65 -5.54
CA TYR A 204 -6.29 27.71 -4.97
C TYR A 204 -7.72 28.07 -5.38
N SER A 205 -8.43 27.10 -5.98
CA SER A 205 -9.87 27.13 -6.14
C SER A 205 -10.50 26.17 -5.14
N VAL A 206 -11.35 26.69 -4.25
CA VAL A 206 -11.90 25.95 -3.11
C VAL A 206 -13.40 25.85 -3.20
N TYR A 207 -13.91 24.64 -2.99
CA TYR A 207 -15.35 24.32 -2.97
C TYR A 207 -15.71 23.56 -1.70
N THR A 208 -16.95 23.71 -1.24
CA THR A 208 -17.53 22.80 -0.24
C THR A 208 -17.78 21.41 -0.87
N LEU A 209 -18.03 20.40 -0.06
CA LEU A 209 -18.44 19.07 -0.55
C LEU A 209 -19.76 19.10 -1.33
N SER A 210 -20.62 20.10 -1.07
CA SER A 210 -21.86 20.32 -1.83
C SER A 210 -21.65 21.08 -3.14
N GLY A 211 -20.40 21.39 -3.51
CA GLY A 211 -20.06 22.09 -4.76
C GLY A 211 -20.17 23.61 -4.71
N VAL A 212 -20.42 24.23 -3.54
CA VAL A 212 -20.43 25.67 -3.40
C VAL A 212 -19.00 26.19 -3.47
N GLN A 213 -18.74 27.12 -4.37
CA GLN A 213 -17.42 27.75 -4.53
C GLN A 213 -17.20 28.77 -3.43
N LEU A 214 -16.09 28.61 -2.69
CA LEU A 214 -15.69 29.50 -1.61
C LEU A 214 -14.57 30.45 -2.02
N LEU A 215 -13.57 29.96 -2.79
CA LEU A 215 -12.44 30.73 -3.29
C LEU A 215 -12.18 30.39 -4.76
N VAL A 216 -11.70 31.39 -5.52
CA VAL A 216 -11.28 31.24 -6.93
C VAL A 216 -9.92 31.87 -7.07
N ASP A 217 -8.95 31.12 -7.62
CA ASP A 217 -7.60 31.59 -7.91
C ASP A 217 -6.95 32.35 -6.73
N ALA A 218 -7.32 31.97 -5.50
CA ALA A 218 -6.79 32.59 -4.29
C ALA A 218 -5.34 32.20 -4.05
N MET A 219 -4.51 33.14 -3.63
CA MET A 219 -3.10 32.88 -3.28
C MET A 219 -2.94 32.26 -1.88
N SER A 220 -4.01 32.15 -1.11
CA SER A 220 -4.00 31.59 0.23
C SER A 220 -5.35 30.95 0.56
N ILE A 221 -5.31 29.88 1.34
CA ILE A 221 -6.47 29.22 1.94
C ILE A 221 -6.58 29.51 3.44
N ALA A 222 -5.70 30.39 3.96
CA ALA A 222 -5.75 30.82 5.36
C ALA A 222 -7.08 31.52 5.66
N GLY A 223 -7.65 31.21 6.82
CA GLY A 223 -8.95 31.76 7.23
C GLY A 223 -10.17 30.93 6.84
N LEU A 224 -10.00 29.83 6.10
CA LEU A 224 -11.08 28.86 5.97
C LEU A 224 -11.25 28.12 7.31
N PRO A 225 -12.49 27.88 7.79
CA PRO A 225 -12.71 27.08 8.98
C PRO A 225 -12.13 25.66 8.87
N THR A 226 -11.84 25.04 10.02
CA THR A 226 -11.54 23.60 10.06
C THR A 226 -12.66 22.82 9.39
N GLY A 227 -12.33 21.96 8.43
CA GLY A 227 -13.35 21.22 7.67
C GLY A 227 -12.79 20.53 6.44
N ILE A 228 -13.69 19.83 5.72
CA ILE A 228 -13.36 19.12 4.47
C ILE A 228 -13.80 19.97 3.28
N TYR A 229 -12.90 20.15 2.34
CA TYR A 229 -13.09 20.97 1.13
C TYR A 229 -12.62 20.22 -0.12
N ILE A 230 -13.06 20.65 -1.30
CA ILE A 230 -12.45 20.31 -2.57
C ILE A 230 -11.54 21.47 -2.97
N ILE A 231 -10.24 21.23 -2.97
CA ILE A 231 -9.24 22.26 -3.31
C ILE A 231 -8.46 21.80 -4.54
N ASN A 232 -8.54 22.58 -5.62
CA ASN A 232 -7.94 22.24 -6.92
C ASN A 232 -8.31 20.81 -7.38
N GLY A 233 -9.58 20.43 -7.17
CA GLY A 233 -10.12 19.12 -7.56
C GLY A 233 -9.78 17.95 -6.61
N LYS A 234 -9.02 18.22 -5.52
CA LYS A 234 -8.69 17.20 -4.51
C LYS A 234 -9.50 17.43 -3.23
N LYS A 235 -9.96 16.36 -2.60
CA LYS A 235 -10.60 16.41 -1.28
C LYS A 235 -9.54 16.61 -0.21
N VAL A 236 -9.71 17.62 0.63
CA VAL A 236 -8.70 18.07 1.61
C VAL A 236 -9.35 18.36 2.94
N TYR A 237 -8.74 17.94 4.03
CA TYR A 237 -9.07 18.35 5.37
C TYR A 237 -8.15 19.48 5.82
N LEU A 238 -8.73 20.63 6.18
CA LEU A 238 -8.01 21.73 6.80
C LEU A 238 -8.20 21.67 8.31
N ASN A 239 -7.09 21.65 9.02
CA ASN A 239 -7.03 21.74 10.49
C ASN A 239 -6.26 23.02 10.82
N ASN A 240 -7.01 24.10 11.10
CA ASN A 240 -6.46 25.40 11.50
C ASN A 240 -6.44 25.55 13.01
#